data_567147205a235c57bc25c597f6bcfea3
#
_entry.id   567147205a235c57bc25c597f6bcfea3
#
_cell.length_a   1.000
_cell.length_b   1.000
_cell.length_c   1.000
_cell.angle_alpha   90.00
_cell.angle_beta   90.00
_cell.angle_gamma   90.00
#
_symmetry.space_group_name_H-M   'P 1'
#
loop_
_entity.id
_entity.type
_entity.pdbx_description
1 polymer ?
#
loop_
_entity_poly.entity_id
_entity_poly.type
_entity_poly.pdbx_seq_one_letter_code
_entity_poly.pdbx_strand_id
1 'polypeptide(L)'
;CTFDIETTSAYMDLETNKIIKAVDVVRMKENDKHFNAERYEKLAWMYVWQISIDDVLFMGRTWDEFIQFKNALINKFHLDETQYLIIYVRNLEFEFQFIKHYFEWENIFASKPHAVIYARSIDGFEFRCSYFLSGCSLETTGKNLIKYKATKQTGKLDYELIRNSKTPLTNDEIDYCLYDVIVDSNFIRESMENEPHSSLLKM
;
A
#
# COMPACT_ATOMS: atom_id res chain seq x y z
N CYS A 1 13.47 2.36 -0.08
CA CYS A 1 12.32 2.08 -0.95
C CYS A 1 11.03 2.44 -0.25
N THR A 2 9.99 2.76 -1.02
CA THR A 2 8.62 2.91 -0.50
C THR A 2 7.66 2.14 -1.39
N PHE A 3 6.60 1.62 -0.79
CA PHE A 3 5.60 0.78 -1.47
C PHE A 3 4.20 1.17 -1.03
N ASP A 4 3.26 1.09 -1.97
CA ASP A 4 1.85 1.35 -1.74
C ASP A 4 0.99 0.55 -2.73
N ILE A 5 -0.31 0.37 -2.45
CA ILE A 5 -1.27 -0.30 -3.32
C ILE A 5 -2.58 0.46 -3.40
N GLU A 6 -3.22 0.38 -4.57
CA GLU A 6 -4.59 0.81 -4.75
C GLU A 6 -5.55 -0.37 -4.79
N THR A 7 -6.64 -0.25 -4.06
CA THR A 7 -7.59 -1.34 -3.89
C THR A 7 -9.02 -0.92 -4.22
N THR A 8 -9.80 -1.89 -4.67
CA THR A 8 -11.26 -1.77 -4.75
C THR A 8 -11.89 -2.55 -3.62
N SER A 9 -12.92 -1.95 -3.00
CA SER A 9 -13.81 -2.65 -2.08
C SER A 9 -15.21 -2.75 -2.68
N ALA A 10 -15.79 -3.94 -2.61
CA ALA A 10 -17.13 -4.23 -3.10
C ALA A 10 -17.79 -5.28 -2.22
N TYR A 11 -19.05 -5.61 -2.52
CA TYR A 11 -19.74 -6.72 -1.89
C TYR A 11 -20.21 -7.72 -2.95
N MET A 12 -20.13 -8.99 -2.62
CA MET A 12 -20.79 -10.07 -3.35
C MET A 12 -22.16 -10.30 -2.75
N ASP A 13 -23.21 -10.19 -3.54
CA ASP A 13 -24.54 -10.68 -3.18
C ASP A 13 -24.55 -12.20 -3.35
N LEU A 14 -24.62 -12.93 -2.25
CA LEU A 14 -24.52 -14.39 -2.23
C LEU A 14 -25.73 -15.10 -2.86
N GLU A 15 -26.87 -14.42 -3.00
CA GLU A 15 -28.04 -14.99 -3.68
C GLU A 15 -27.96 -14.85 -5.20
N THR A 16 -27.41 -13.73 -5.69
CA THR A 16 -27.38 -13.43 -7.13
C THR A 16 -26.00 -13.59 -7.75
N ASN A 17 -24.95 -13.81 -6.94
CA ASN A 17 -23.54 -13.82 -7.34
C ASN A 17 -23.11 -12.54 -8.09
N LYS A 18 -23.73 -11.40 -7.78
CA LYS A 18 -23.40 -10.11 -8.38
C LYS A 18 -22.50 -9.30 -7.46
N ILE A 19 -21.54 -8.61 -8.08
CA ILE A 19 -20.70 -7.64 -7.37
C ILE A 19 -21.45 -6.31 -7.32
N ILE A 20 -21.58 -5.75 -6.11
CA ILE A 20 -22.30 -4.52 -5.80
C ILE A 20 -21.32 -3.52 -5.18
N LYS A 21 -21.45 -2.26 -5.54
CA LYS A 21 -20.64 -1.19 -4.95
C LYS A 21 -20.84 -1.09 -3.45
N ALA A 22 -19.79 -0.81 -2.71
CA ALA A 22 -19.87 -0.65 -1.26
C ALA A 22 -20.86 0.45 -0.85
N VAL A 23 -20.90 1.57 -1.58
CA VAL A 23 -21.84 2.67 -1.33
C VAL A 23 -23.31 2.24 -1.50
N ASP A 24 -23.62 1.37 -2.45
CA ASP A 24 -24.98 0.91 -2.67
C ASP A 24 -25.45 -0.02 -1.55
N VAL A 25 -24.58 -0.90 -1.05
CA VAL A 25 -24.88 -1.76 0.11
C VAL A 25 -25.09 -0.93 1.38
N VAL A 26 -24.30 0.12 1.58
CA VAL A 26 -24.49 1.07 2.69
C VAL A 26 -25.86 1.75 2.59
N ARG A 27 -26.24 2.25 1.41
CA ARG A 27 -27.56 2.85 1.15
C ARG A 27 -28.72 1.85 1.39
N MET A 28 -28.57 0.59 0.94
CA MET A 28 -29.57 -0.44 1.21
C MET A 28 -29.76 -0.66 2.71
N LYS A 29 -28.64 -0.73 3.47
CA LYS A 29 -28.67 -0.90 4.93
C LYS A 29 -29.37 0.28 5.65
N GLU A 30 -29.17 1.49 5.16
CA GLU A 30 -29.79 2.70 5.75
C GLU A 30 -31.30 2.79 5.45
N ASN A 31 -31.73 2.30 4.29
CA ASN A 31 -33.10 2.44 3.80
C ASN A 31 -33.99 1.23 4.08
N ASP A 32 -33.43 0.08 4.41
CA ASP A 32 -34.20 -1.16 4.67
C ASP A 32 -34.02 -1.62 6.12
N LYS A 33 -35.08 -1.52 6.92
CA LYS A 33 -35.12 -1.99 8.31
C LYS A 33 -34.94 -3.52 8.45
N HIS A 34 -35.15 -4.26 7.38
CA HIS A 34 -35.02 -5.72 7.33
C HIS A 34 -33.76 -6.15 6.54
N PHE A 35 -32.77 -5.23 6.38
CA PHE A 35 -31.54 -5.51 5.67
C PHE A 35 -30.84 -6.74 6.24
N ASN A 36 -30.65 -7.76 5.41
CA ASN A 36 -29.90 -8.96 5.77
C ASN A 36 -28.42 -8.77 5.42
N ALA A 37 -27.60 -8.46 6.41
CA ALA A 37 -26.16 -8.26 6.22
C ALA A 37 -25.42 -9.55 5.81
N GLU A 38 -25.90 -10.74 6.21
CA GLU A 38 -25.28 -12.04 5.91
C GLU A 38 -25.39 -12.40 4.43
N ARG A 39 -26.30 -11.77 3.69
CA ARG A 39 -26.44 -11.91 2.24
C ARG A 39 -25.23 -11.31 1.49
N TYR A 40 -24.49 -10.37 2.09
CA TYR A 40 -23.47 -9.59 1.42
C TYR A 40 -22.08 -9.87 1.98
N GLU A 41 -21.24 -10.55 1.20
CA GLU A 41 -19.84 -10.79 1.55
C GLU A 41 -18.97 -9.62 1.07
N LYS A 42 -18.21 -9.02 2.00
CA LYS A 42 -17.29 -7.95 1.66
C LYS A 42 -16.06 -8.50 0.95
N LEU A 43 -15.76 -7.94 -0.22
CA LEU A 43 -14.60 -8.26 -1.03
C LEU A 43 -13.66 -7.05 -1.11
N ALA A 44 -12.36 -7.31 -1.17
CA ALA A 44 -11.35 -6.32 -1.48
C ALA A 44 -10.23 -6.95 -2.30
N TRP A 45 -9.77 -6.24 -3.32
CA TRP A 45 -8.63 -6.68 -4.14
C TRP A 45 -7.81 -5.49 -4.61
N MET A 46 -6.51 -5.72 -4.78
CA MET A 46 -5.57 -4.78 -5.37
C MET A 46 -5.80 -4.70 -6.88
N TYR A 47 -5.68 -3.50 -7.46
CA TYR A 47 -5.70 -3.28 -8.90
C TYR A 47 -4.50 -2.47 -9.40
N VAL A 48 -3.71 -1.87 -8.50
CA VAL A 48 -2.41 -1.23 -8.76
C VAL A 48 -1.50 -1.50 -7.57
N TRP A 49 -0.26 -1.81 -7.82
CA TRP A 49 0.84 -1.67 -6.86
C TRP A 49 1.89 -0.72 -7.42
N GLN A 50 2.50 0.06 -6.55
CA GLN A 50 3.56 1.00 -6.89
C GLN A 50 4.70 0.91 -5.89
N ILE A 51 5.92 1.10 -6.38
CA ILE A 51 7.14 1.09 -5.57
C ILE A 51 8.13 2.12 -6.08
N SER A 52 8.79 2.84 -5.16
CA SER A 52 9.92 3.71 -5.45
C SER A 52 11.20 3.11 -4.89
N ILE A 53 12.22 2.98 -5.73
CA ILE A 53 13.58 2.56 -5.36
C ILE A 53 14.55 3.60 -5.92
N ASP A 54 15.21 4.36 -5.04
CA ASP A 54 16.20 5.37 -5.41
C ASP A 54 15.74 6.29 -6.56
N ASP A 55 14.59 6.93 -6.41
CA ASP A 55 13.97 7.82 -7.40
C ASP A 55 13.46 7.13 -8.70
N VAL A 56 13.59 5.81 -8.82
CA VAL A 56 12.99 5.04 -9.92
C VAL A 56 11.64 4.49 -9.46
N LEU A 57 10.62 4.78 -10.26
CA LEU A 57 9.25 4.37 -9.98
C LEU A 57 8.88 3.14 -10.82
N PHE A 58 8.29 2.16 -10.15
CA PHE A 58 7.73 0.97 -10.76
C PHE A 58 6.27 0.86 -10.40
N MET A 59 5.47 0.37 -11.34
CA MET A 59 4.05 0.16 -11.17
C MET A 59 3.63 -1.13 -11.88
N GLY A 60 2.70 -1.85 -11.29
CA GLY A 60 2.07 -3.01 -11.93
C GLY A 60 0.61 -3.14 -11.54
N ARG A 61 -0.07 -4.08 -12.19
CA ARG A 61 -1.53 -4.22 -12.13
C ARG A 61 -1.97 -5.57 -11.55
N THR A 62 -1.05 -6.51 -11.40
CA THR A 62 -1.34 -7.87 -10.94
C THR A 62 -0.34 -8.33 -9.90
N TRP A 63 -0.74 -9.30 -9.08
CA TRP A 63 0.18 -9.95 -8.15
C TRP A 63 1.23 -10.79 -8.86
N ASP A 64 0.94 -11.35 -10.05
CA ASP A 64 1.93 -12.08 -10.84
C ASP A 64 3.07 -11.17 -11.29
N GLU A 65 2.76 -9.94 -11.74
CA GLU A 65 3.77 -8.92 -12.05
C GLU A 65 4.58 -8.54 -10.80
N PHE A 66 3.91 -8.38 -9.65
CA PHE A 66 4.60 -8.09 -8.38
C PHE A 66 5.56 -9.22 -7.98
N ILE A 67 5.15 -10.48 -8.11
CA ILE A 67 6.01 -11.63 -7.81
C ILE A 67 7.22 -11.67 -8.74
N GLN A 68 7.02 -11.43 -10.04
CA GLN A 68 8.14 -11.35 -10.99
C GLN A 68 9.10 -10.21 -10.64
N PHE A 69 8.57 -9.05 -10.29
CA PHE A 69 9.36 -7.90 -9.85
C PHE A 69 10.12 -8.21 -8.54
N LYS A 70 9.45 -8.80 -7.54
CA LYS A 70 10.07 -9.27 -6.31
C LYS A 70 11.26 -10.20 -6.59
N ASN A 71 11.07 -11.20 -7.43
CA ASN A 71 12.13 -12.16 -7.79
C ASN A 71 13.30 -11.48 -8.54
N ALA A 72 13.01 -10.48 -9.37
CA ALA A 72 14.04 -9.69 -10.03
C ALA A 72 14.88 -8.85 -9.02
N LEU A 73 14.24 -8.32 -7.97
CA LEU A 73 14.95 -7.62 -6.89
C LEU A 73 15.85 -8.57 -6.09
N ILE A 74 15.35 -9.76 -5.73
CA ILE A 74 16.14 -10.79 -5.03
C ILE A 74 17.42 -11.09 -5.83
N ASN A 75 17.27 -11.39 -7.12
CA ASN A 75 18.40 -11.70 -7.98
C ASN A 75 19.36 -10.52 -8.17
N LYS A 76 18.83 -9.30 -8.35
CA LYS A 76 19.65 -8.11 -8.62
C LYS A 76 20.46 -7.67 -7.40
N PHE A 77 19.87 -7.75 -6.22
CA PHE A 77 20.48 -7.28 -4.98
C PHE A 77 21.00 -8.40 -4.10
N HIS A 78 20.91 -9.65 -4.56
CA HIS A 78 21.33 -10.84 -3.81
C HIS A 78 20.69 -10.91 -2.42
N LEU A 79 19.38 -10.64 -2.38
CA LEU A 79 18.65 -10.59 -1.12
C LEU A 79 18.49 -12.00 -0.54
N ASP A 80 18.67 -12.09 0.77
CA ASP A 80 18.51 -13.32 1.55
C ASP A 80 18.25 -12.98 3.03
N GLU A 81 18.30 -13.96 3.91
CA GLU A 81 18.15 -13.78 5.36
C GLU A 81 19.21 -12.91 6.03
N THR A 82 20.28 -12.55 5.33
CA THR A 82 21.39 -11.72 5.82
C THR A 82 21.47 -10.36 5.14
N GLN A 83 20.87 -10.20 3.96
CA GLN A 83 20.88 -8.98 3.17
C GLN A 83 19.45 -8.56 2.81
N TYR A 84 18.99 -7.49 3.43
CA TYR A 84 17.60 -7.03 3.33
C TYR A 84 17.45 -5.77 2.51
N LEU A 85 16.37 -5.73 1.69
CA LEU A 85 15.83 -4.52 1.12
C LEU A 85 14.76 -3.95 2.06
N ILE A 86 15.02 -2.76 2.63
CA ILE A 86 14.07 -2.10 3.52
C ILE A 86 13.04 -1.34 2.70
N ILE A 87 11.77 -1.66 2.91
CA ILE A 87 10.62 -1.07 2.24
C ILE A 87 9.75 -0.35 3.28
N TYR A 88 9.60 0.94 3.11
CA TYR A 88 8.68 1.73 3.92
C TYR A 88 7.30 1.75 3.29
N VAL A 89 6.29 1.58 4.13
CA VAL A 89 4.87 1.52 3.73
C VAL A 89 4.11 2.47 4.63
N ARG A 90 3.29 3.34 4.04
CA ARG A 90 2.64 4.41 4.80
C ARG A 90 1.69 3.89 5.87
N ASN A 91 0.93 2.87 5.54
CA ASN A 91 -0.04 2.23 6.44
C ASN A 91 0.11 0.71 6.36
N LEU A 92 1.25 0.20 6.81
CA LEU A 92 1.62 -1.22 6.67
C LEU A 92 0.52 -2.17 7.16
N GLU A 93 -0.29 -1.80 8.15
CA GLU A 93 -1.38 -2.66 8.63
C GLU A 93 -2.41 -2.97 7.53
N PHE A 94 -2.62 -2.03 6.59
CA PHE A 94 -3.54 -2.21 5.47
C PHE A 94 -2.89 -3.05 4.36
N GLU A 95 -1.74 -2.62 3.84
CA GLU A 95 -1.04 -3.30 2.74
C GLU A 95 -0.64 -4.72 3.13
N PHE A 96 -0.29 -4.94 4.40
CA PHE A 96 0.08 -6.25 4.91
C PHE A 96 -1.02 -7.30 4.69
N GLN A 97 -2.30 -6.92 4.80
CA GLN A 97 -3.41 -7.86 4.57
C GLN A 97 -3.40 -8.43 3.14
N PHE A 98 -2.89 -7.66 2.18
CA PHE A 98 -2.81 -8.06 0.77
C PHE A 98 -1.50 -8.77 0.43
N ILE A 99 -0.36 -8.35 1.00
CA ILE A 99 0.94 -8.91 0.66
C ILE A 99 1.33 -10.15 1.47
N LYS A 100 0.69 -10.41 2.61
CA LYS A 100 1.11 -11.45 3.57
C LYS A 100 1.21 -12.86 2.98
N HIS A 101 0.50 -13.16 1.91
CA HIS A 101 0.48 -14.47 1.25
C HIS A 101 1.59 -14.64 0.18
N TYR A 102 2.33 -13.57 -0.13
CA TYR A 102 3.37 -13.56 -1.17
C TYR A 102 4.78 -13.60 -0.61
N PHE A 103 4.90 -13.68 0.72
CA PHE A 103 6.17 -13.78 1.42
C PHE A 103 6.12 -14.88 2.48
N GLU A 104 7.25 -15.48 2.75
CA GLU A 104 7.47 -16.32 3.91
C GLU A 104 8.09 -15.47 5.02
N TRP A 105 7.36 -15.31 6.11
CA TRP A 105 7.70 -14.33 7.15
C TRP A 105 8.56 -14.97 8.24
N GLU A 106 9.70 -14.35 8.54
CA GLU A 106 10.56 -14.70 9.65
C GLU A 106 10.10 -14.01 10.95
N ASN A 107 9.75 -12.73 10.85
CA ASN A 107 9.35 -11.93 11.99
C ASN A 107 8.25 -10.94 11.63
N ILE A 108 7.22 -10.85 12.47
CA ILE A 108 6.13 -9.89 12.34
C ILE A 108 5.91 -9.24 13.70
N PHE A 109 5.97 -7.91 13.75
CA PHE A 109 5.64 -7.14 14.95
C PHE A 109 4.38 -6.29 14.70
N ALA A 110 3.38 -6.48 15.57
CA ALA A 110 2.12 -5.76 15.54
C ALA A 110 1.84 -5.15 16.92
N SER A 111 1.38 -3.90 16.95
CA SER A 111 1.01 -3.21 18.21
C SER A 111 -0.26 -3.76 18.83
N LYS A 112 -1.15 -4.31 18.01
CA LYS A 112 -2.41 -4.99 18.36
C LYS A 112 -2.81 -5.92 17.20
N PRO A 113 -3.81 -6.80 17.35
CA PRO A 113 -4.29 -7.62 16.24
C PRO A 113 -4.53 -6.80 14.98
N HIS A 114 -3.99 -7.26 13.85
CA HIS A 114 -4.02 -6.64 12.51
C HIS A 114 -3.24 -5.33 12.34
N ALA A 115 -2.67 -4.73 13.38
CA ALA A 115 -1.91 -3.49 13.30
C ALA A 115 -0.40 -3.76 13.18
N VAL A 116 0.01 -4.30 12.05
CA VAL A 116 1.42 -4.61 11.74
C VAL A 116 2.21 -3.31 11.53
N ILE A 117 3.33 -3.18 12.25
CA ILE A 117 4.23 -2.04 12.19
C ILE A 117 5.53 -2.41 11.46
N TYR A 118 5.92 -3.66 11.58
CA TYR A 118 7.14 -4.22 11.05
C TYR A 118 6.91 -5.67 10.62
N ALA A 119 7.49 -6.07 9.50
CA ALA A 119 7.51 -7.45 9.05
C ALA A 119 8.78 -7.73 8.26
N ARG A 120 9.44 -8.88 8.51
CA ARG A 120 10.62 -9.32 7.80
C ARG A 120 10.41 -10.71 7.24
N SER A 121 10.78 -10.89 5.98
CA SER A 121 10.70 -12.17 5.28
C SER A 121 12.06 -12.83 5.15
N ILE A 122 12.07 -14.16 4.99
CA ILE A 122 13.29 -14.94 4.81
C ILE A 122 13.99 -14.67 3.45
N ASP A 123 13.25 -14.18 2.48
CA ASP A 123 13.76 -13.86 1.13
C ASP A 123 14.31 -12.41 1.01
N GLY A 124 14.61 -11.80 2.14
CA GLY A 124 15.38 -10.54 2.19
C GLY A 124 14.56 -9.28 2.02
N PHE A 125 13.30 -9.26 2.43
CA PHE A 125 12.48 -8.04 2.47
C PHE A 125 12.11 -7.68 3.89
N GLU A 126 12.28 -6.39 4.21
CA GLU A 126 11.92 -5.84 5.51
C GLU A 126 10.96 -4.67 5.33
N PHE A 127 9.73 -4.82 5.79
CA PHE A 127 8.67 -3.82 5.70
C PHE A 127 8.55 -3.04 6.99
N ARG A 128 8.49 -1.71 6.91
CA ARG A 128 8.36 -0.79 8.03
C ARG A 128 7.25 0.21 7.81
N CYS A 129 6.43 0.46 8.83
CA CYS A 129 5.39 1.47 8.75
C CYS A 129 5.97 2.89 8.88
N SER A 130 5.92 3.70 7.81
CA SER A 130 6.44 5.08 7.82
C SER A 130 5.53 6.06 8.55
N TYR A 131 4.24 5.73 8.74
CA TYR A 131 3.34 6.55 9.55
C TYR A 131 3.86 6.76 10.98
N PHE A 132 4.42 5.72 11.59
CA PHE A 132 4.99 5.82 12.95
C PHE A 132 6.23 6.73 13.02
N LEU A 133 6.93 6.95 11.91
CA LEU A 133 8.06 7.87 11.84
C LEU A 133 7.60 9.33 11.73
N SER A 134 6.56 9.59 10.93
CA SER A 134 6.09 10.95 10.67
C SER A 134 5.05 11.43 11.66
N GLY A 135 4.24 10.52 12.23
CA GLY A 135 3.11 10.84 13.11
C GLY A 135 1.97 11.62 12.45
N CYS A 136 1.96 11.76 11.11
CA CYS A 136 0.98 12.58 10.41
C CYS A 136 0.55 11.96 9.06
N SER A 137 -0.52 12.49 8.45
CA SER A 137 -1.00 12.01 7.15
C SER A 137 0.03 12.23 6.05
N LEU A 138 -0.05 11.48 4.94
CA LEU A 138 0.83 11.63 3.78
C LEU A 138 0.75 13.05 3.20
N GLU A 139 -0.44 13.64 3.13
CA GLU A 139 -0.64 15.02 2.68
C GLU A 139 0.11 16.02 3.56
N THR A 140 0.01 15.86 4.89
CA THR A 140 0.73 16.72 5.85
C THR A 140 2.24 16.50 5.73
N THR A 141 2.68 15.24 5.57
CA THR A 141 4.09 14.91 5.33
C THR A 141 4.61 15.63 4.10
N GLY A 142 3.90 15.55 2.96
CA GLY A 142 4.31 16.23 1.72
C GLY A 142 4.41 17.75 1.86
N LYS A 143 3.48 18.38 2.63
CA LYS A 143 3.53 19.83 2.92
C LYS A 143 4.72 20.23 3.79
N ASN A 144 5.17 19.34 4.65
CA ASN A 144 6.27 19.60 5.59
C ASN A 144 7.66 19.36 4.99
N LEU A 145 7.78 18.73 3.82
CA LEU A 145 9.05 18.53 3.14
C LEU A 145 9.70 19.87 2.80
N ILE A 146 10.97 20.01 3.14
CA ILE A 146 11.76 21.24 2.93
C ILE A 146 12.64 21.11 1.69
N LYS A 147 13.43 20.03 1.61
CA LYS A 147 14.44 19.82 0.59
C LYS A 147 13.89 19.09 -0.64
N TYR A 148 13.14 18.02 -0.42
CA TYR A 148 12.60 17.16 -1.47
C TYR A 148 11.10 17.39 -1.64
N LYS A 149 10.71 18.64 -1.92
CA LYS A 149 9.30 19.00 -2.09
C LYS A 149 8.67 18.18 -3.21
N ALA A 150 7.59 17.50 -2.88
CA ALA A 150 6.72 16.87 -3.86
C ALA A 150 5.45 17.74 -4.03
N THR A 151 5.17 18.14 -5.25
CA THR A 151 3.95 18.92 -5.55
C THR A 151 2.79 17.94 -5.75
N LYS A 152 1.78 18.00 -4.88
CA LYS A 152 0.59 17.18 -5.03
C LYS A 152 -0.07 17.48 -6.36
N GLN A 153 -0.16 16.50 -7.22
CA GLN A 153 -0.97 16.58 -8.43
C GLN A 153 -2.46 16.57 -8.07
N THR A 154 -3.27 17.30 -8.83
CA THR A 154 -4.70 17.54 -8.55
C THR A 154 -5.61 16.38 -8.95
N GLY A 155 -5.08 15.18 -9.18
CA GLY A 155 -5.86 13.98 -9.43
C GLY A 155 -6.45 13.40 -8.16
N LYS A 156 -7.60 12.75 -8.28
CA LYS A 156 -8.17 11.88 -7.23
C LYS A 156 -8.68 10.62 -7.90
N LEU A 157 -8.37 9.50 -7.29
CA LEU A 157 -9.03 8.25 -7.66
C LEU A 157 -10.50 8.32 -7.22
N ASP A 158 -11.39 7.91 -8.11
CA ASP A 158 -12.79 7.67 -7.75
C ASP A 158 -12.88 6.29 -7.08
N TYR A 159 -12.90 6.26 -5.74
CA TYR A 159 -12.98 5.04 -4.95
C TYR A 159 -14.36 4.36 -4.99
N GLU A 160 -15.37 4.99 -5.59
CA GLU A 160 -16.68 4.36 -5.82
C GLU A 160 -16.69 3.48 -7.07
N LEU A 161 -15.70 3.60 -7.94
CA LEU A 161 -15.58 2.73 -9.11
C LEU A 161 -15.02 1.36 -8.72
N ILE A 162 -15.69 0.31 -9.21
CA ILE A 162 -15.16 -1.05 -9.13
C ILE A 162 -14.11 -1.21 -10.22
N ARG A 163 -12.83 -1.25 -9.81
CA ARG A 163 -11.68 -1.42 -10.69
C ARG A 163 -11.06 -2.81 -10.55
N ASN A 164 -10.42 -3.26 -11.60
CA ASN A 164 -9.57 -4.45 -11.61
C ASN A 164 -8.29 -4.18 -12.44
N SER A 165 -7.41 -5.16 -12.54
CA SER A 165 -6.15 -5.03 -13.27
C SER A 165 -6.30 -4.63 -14.75
N LYS A 166 -7.47 -4.86 -15.38
CA LYS A 166 -7.75 -4.51 -16.78
C LYS A 166 -8.45 -3.16 -16.94
N THR A 167 -8.91 -2.55 -15.84
CA THR A 167 -9.54 -1.23 -15.91
C THR A 167 -8.50 -0.18 -16.31
N PRO A 168 -8.67 0.56 -17.42
CA PRO A 168 -7.74 1.61 -17.80
C PRO A 168 -7.63 2.67 -16.72
N LEU A 169 -6.43 3.20 -16.52
CA LEU A 169 -6.15 4.38 -15.69
C LEU A 169 -5.84 5.56 -16.61
N THR A 170 -6.32 6.72 -16.23
CA THR A 170 -5.91 7.99 -16.84
C THR A 170 -4.49 8.37 -16.39
N ASN A 171 -3.84 9.28 -17.09
CA ASN A 171 -2.53 9.79 -16.67
C ASN A 171 -2.62 10.44 -15.28
N ASP A 172 -3.69 11.18 -14.99
CA ASP A 172 -3.89 11.82 -13.67
C ASP A 172 -4.04 10.79 -12.54
N GLU A 173 -4.69 9.65 -12.81
CA GLU A 173 -4.80 8.55 -11.85
C GLU A 173 -3.46 7.84 -11.62
N ILE A 174 -2.67 7.65 -12.68
CA ILE A 174 -1.31 7.11 -12.60
C ILE A 174 -0.42 8.04 -11.78
N ASP A 175 -0.44 9.33 -12.08
CA ASP A 175 0.32 10.34 -11.34
C ASP A 175 -0.08 10.40 -9.87
N TYR A 176 -1.38 10.24 -9.58
CA TYR A 176 -1.87 10.14 -8.21
C TYR A 176 -1.27 8.95 -7.46
N CYS A 177 -1.32 7.76 -8.04
CA CYS A 177 -0.75 6.54 -7.44
C CYS A 177 0.76 6.67 -7.20
N LEU A 178 1.51 7.21 -8.17
CA LEU A 178 2.95 7.40 -8.05
C LEU A 178 3.31 8.48 -7.01
N TYR A 179 2.44 9.48 -6.84
CA TYR A 179 2.65 10.55 -5.87
C TYR A 179 2.80 10.01 -4.43
N ASP A 180 2.02 9.04 -4.05
CA ASP A 180 2.00 8.51 -2.68
C ASP A 180 3.35 7.88 -2.32
N VAL A 181 3.95 7.09 -3.20
CA VAL A 181 5.29 6.53 -2.97
C VAL A 181 6.41 7.58 -3.09
N ILE A 182 6.25 8.60 -3.94
CA ILE A 182 7.23 9.70 -4.06
C ILE A 182 7.31 10.52 -2.77
N VAL A 183 6.15 10.91 -2.22
CA VAL A 183 6.11 11.72 -0.99
C VAL A 183 6.74 10.96 0.17
N ASP A 184 6.40 9.70 0.31
CA ASP A 184 6.95 8.87 1.41
C ASP A 184 8.45 8.62 1.20
N SER A 185 8.91 8.38 -0.03
CA SER A 185 10.33 8.25 -0.37
C SER A 185 11.12 9.51 -0.03
N ASN A 186 10.58 10.68 -0.41
CA ASN A 186 11.19 11.98 -0.13
C ASN A 186 11.26 12.25 1.38
N PHE A 187 10.21 11.88 2.12
CA PHE A 187 10.19 11.99 3.58
C PHE A 187 11.28 11.12 4.23
N ILE A 188 11.37 9.86 3.84
CA ILE A 188 12.39 8.94 4.37
C ILE A 188 13.80 9.47 4.05
N ARG A 189 14.04 9.93 2.80
CA ARG A 189 15.32 10.49 2.38
C ARG A 189 15.70 11.73 3.18
N GLU A 190 14.78 12.70 3.32
CA GLU A 190 15.01 13.93 4.07
C GLU A 190 15.26 13.63 5.55
N SER A 191 14.54 12.68 6.14
CA SER A 191 14.72 12.24 7.53
C SER A 191 16.09 11.60 7.73
N MET A 192 16.54 10.74 6.82
CA MET A 192 17.87 10.11 6.90
C MET A 192 19.01 11.11 6.74
N GLU A 193 18.84 12.17 5.93
CA GLU A 193 19.84 13.20 5.76
C GLU A 193 19.93 14.15 6.96
N ASN A 194 18.79 14.48 7.57
CA ASN A 194 18.73 15.38 8.72
C ASN A 194 19.23 14.71 10.00
N GLU A 195 19.02 13.41 10.13
CA GLU A 195 19.38 12.62 11.31
C GLU A 195 20.11 11.32 10.92
N PRO A 196 21.32 11.41 10.33
CA PRO A 196 22.04 10.24 9.81
C PRO A 196 22.39 9.18 10.86
N HIS A 197 22.33 9.54 12.15
CA HIS A 197 22.59 8.65 13.29
C HIS A 197 21.34 8.35 14.11
N SER A 198 20.24 9.03 13.87
CA SER A 198 18.98 8.66 14.48
C SER A 198 18.55 7.36 13.82
N SER A 199 18.50 6.40 14.62
CA SER A 199 18.10 5.08 14.19
C SER A 199 16.60 5.07 13.89
N LEU A 200 16.24 5.41 12.64
CA LEU A 200 15.15 4.70 11.96
C LEU A 200 15.33 3.16 12.10
N LEU A 201 16.49 2.74 12.58
CA LEU A 201 16.92 1.39 12.92
C LEU A 201 16.71 0.99 14.38
N LYS A 202 16.36 1.90 15.26
CA LYS A 202 16.19 1.63 16.70
C LYS A 202 14.74 1.53 17.14
N MET A 203 13.81 1.39 16.23
CA MET A 203 12.47 0.91 16.60
C MET A 203 12.44 -0.60 16.72
#